data_53a4877107dfb8f3a12712182f879665
#
_entry.id   53a4877107dfb8f3a12712182f879665
#
_cell.length_a   1.000
_cell.length_b   1.000
_cell.length_c   1.000
_cell.angle_alpha   90.00
_cell.angle_beta   90.00
_cell.angle_gamma   90.00
#
_symmetry.space_group_name_H-M   'P 1'
#
loop_
_entity.id
_entity.type
_entity.pdbx_description
1 polymer ?
#
loop_
_entity_poly.entity_id
_entity_poly.type
_entity_poly.pdbx_seq_one_letter_code
_entity_poly.pdbx_strand_id
1 'polypeptide(L)'
;MNKETNKLPVYNETTKKYNVSVYADDQRTDENNVDVYIAAPFTLASREQEIVIGGAWNKSELKKNNFGGSYYTGGNVLNVDALNFNDMNTQIVVPIEKNQKGVLNNTVQTAGYISGKFHILDPLKAVAGVRVSNWEYEAVDGKGNREFKNEITPYFGLIYDVARDYSAYVSYTSIFKPQNRKDVSGNYLDPIDGKSYEMGLKGEYLDGKLNAALSIFRIEQDNVAEQLYDSNGKEVKVKDSNGADTPENAYFAAEGVTSKGVELNIDGELNENWGLSFGVANFDAKDAKGVDYNSTSSRTTADLFVKYKNEAWYAGAGLNYFSKIYKGTGATRVDRGDLYLANAMLGYKFDPNFSTQLNVNNLFDKKYYDGIGSDSMIWGEPRNATLSFHYKF
;
A
#
# COMPACT_ATOMS: atom_id res chain seq x y z
N MET A 1 -2.12 12.91 15.99
CA MET A 1 -0.77 13.05 16.57
C MET A 1 -0.33 11.67 17.00
N ASN A 2 0.48 11.02 16.20
CA ASN A 2 1.00 9.68 16.53
C ASN A 2 2.35 9.82 17.20
N LYS A 3 2.44 9.33 18.44
CA LYS A 3 3.71 9.21 19.15
C LYS A 3 4.09 7.73 19.14
N GLU A 4 5.11 7.41 18.40
CA GLU A 4 5.64 6.05 18.39
C GLU A 4 7.00 6.02 19.08
N THR A 5 7.16 5.05 19.97
CA THR A 5 8.44 4.75 20.61
C THR A 5 8.86 3.36 20.19
N ASN A 6 9.90 3.28 19.40
CA ASN A 6 10.43 2.03 18.90
C ASN A 6 11.75 1.69 19.65
N LYS A 7 11.84 0.44 20.12
CA LYS A 7 13.02 -0.11 20.76
C LYS A 7 13.56 -1.23 19.89
N LEU A 8 14.76 -1.05 19.35
CA LEU A 8 15.38 -2.02 18.46
C LEU A 8 16.60 -2.64 19.15
N PRO A 9 16.56 -3.92 19.55
CA PRO A 9 17.71 -4.63 20.04
C PRO A 9 18.64 -4.99 18.87
N VAL A 10 19.91 -4.61 18.98
CA VAL A 10 20.96 -4.96 18.01
C VAL A 10 21.99 -5.82 18.72
N TYR A 11 22.21 -7.04 18.26
CA TYR A 11 23.20 -7.94 18.81
C TYR A 11 24.61 -7.46 18.45
N ASN A 12 25.47 -7.34 19.46
CA ASN A 12 26.88 -7.00 19.28
C ASN A 12 27.73 -8.27 19.41
N GLU A 13 28.29 -8.72 18.30
CA GLU A 13 29.06 -9.95 18.23
C GLU A 13 30.33 -9.93 19.08
N THR A 14 30.94 -8.76 19.27
CA THR A 14 32.16 -8.60 20.08
C THR A 14 31.88 -8.75 21.56
N THR A 15 30.80 -8.12 22.03
CA THR A 15 30.44 -8.15 23.46
C THR A 15 29.50 -9.29 23.80
N LYS A 16 28.98 -10.03 22.80
CA LYS A 16 27.95 -11.08 22.91
C LYS A 16 26.70 -10.60 23.65
N LYS A 17 26.34 -9.35 23.48
CA LYS A 17 25.24 -8.68 24.19
C LYS A 17 24.37 -7.90 23.21
N TYR A 18 23.11 -7.62 23.61
CA TYR A 18 22.21 -6.78 22.82
C TYR A 18 22.36 -5.31 23.21
N ASN A 19 22.55 -4.46 22.22
CA ASN A 19 22.40 -3.01 22.34
C ASN A 19 20.96 -2.66 22.01
N VAL A 20 20.34 -1.78 22.77
CA VAL A 20 18.98 -1.32 22.48
C VAL A 20 19.01 0.13 22.01
N SER A 21 18.62 0.36 20.76
CA SER A 21 18.38 1.71 20.24
C SER A 21 16.94 2.09 20.50
N VAL A 22 16.71 3.27 21.04
CA VAL A 22 15.36 3.78 21.28
C VAL A 22 15.13 4.99 20.38
N TYR A 23 14.07 4.92 19.61
CA TYR A 23 13.61 6.01 18.77
C TYR A 23 12.20 6.41 19.22
N ALA A 24 11.99 7.69 19.40
CA ALA A 24 10.67 8.25 19.55
C ALA A 24 10.50 9.35 18.52
N ASP A 25 9.39 9.37 17.83
CA ASP A 25 9.03 10.47 16.96
C ASP A 25 7.59 10.93 17.20
N ASP A 26 7.37 12.19 16.90
CA ASP A 26 6.06 12.82 16.86
C ASP A 26 5.87 13.34 15.43
N GLN A 27 4.95 12.76 14.73
CA GLN A 27 4.69 13.09 13.33
C GLN A 27 3.28 13.62 13.16
N ARG A 28 3.19 14.74 12.47
CA ARG A 28 1.93 15.33 12.03
C ARG A 28 1.98 15.58 10.53
N THR A 29 0.99 15.09 9.83
CA THR A 29 0.76 15.41 8.42
C THR A 29 -0.49 16.26 8.32
N ASP A 30 -0.37 17.42 7.69
CA ASP A 30 -1.48 18.30 7.36
C ASP A 30 -1.72 18.19 5.84
N GLU A 31 -2.90 17.74 5.43
CA GLU A 31 -3.27 17.55 4.03
C GLU A 31 -4.42 18.47 3.64
N ASN A 32 -4.25 19.18 2.53
CA ASN A 32 -5.27 20.00 1.93
C ASN A 32 -5.49 19.58 0.48
N ASN A 33 -6.72 19.27 0.14
CA ASN A 33 -7.09 18.82 -1.19
C ASN A 33 -8.21 19.70 -1.75
N VAL A 34 -8.06 20.13 -2.99
CA VAL A 34 -9.10 20.82 -3.75
C VAL A 34 -9.21 20.15 -5.10
N ASP A 35 -10.41 19.71 -5.47
CA ASP A 35 -10.73 19.21 -6.81
C ASP A 35 -11.96 19.95 -7.30
N VAL A 36 -11.88 20.53 -8.49
CA VAL A 36 -12.98 21.25 -9.14
C VAL A 36 -13.16 20.71 -10.53
N TYR A 37 -14.37 20.30 -10.86
CA TYR A 37 -14.68 19.77 -12.17
C TYR A 37 -16.06 20.18 -12.67
N ILE A 38 -16.22 20.09 -13.97
CA ILE A 38 -17.50 20.25 -14.67
C ILE A 38 -17.78 18.92 -15.38
N ALA A 39 -18.93 18.32 -15.09
CA ALA A 39 -19.47 17.19 -15.83
C ALA A 39 -20.51 17.71 -16.83
N ALA A 40 -20.33 17.39 -18.10
CA ALA A 40 -21.19 17.82 -19.18
C ALA A 40 -21.81 16.59 -19.87
N PRO A 41 -22.97 16.12 -19.41
CA PRO A 41 -23.74 15.12 -20.14
C PRO A 41 -24.34 15.72 -21.42
N PHE A 42 -24.33 14.96 -22.50
CA PHE A 42 -24.92 15.36 -23.77
C PHE A 42 -25.43 14.14 -24.55
N THR A 43 -26.31 14.35 -25.50
CA THR A 43 -26.82 13.28 -26.36
C THR A 43 -26.18 13.35 -27.74
N LEU A 44 -25.59 12.25 -28.18
CA LEU A 44 -25.08 12.09 -29.55
C LEU A 44 -25.58 10.76 -30.12
N ALA A 45 -26.15 10.80 -31.33
CA ALA A 45 -26.73 9.62 -31.99
C ALA A 45 -27.74 8.87 -31.09
N SER A 46 -28.60 9.62 -30.40
CA SER A 46 -29.64 9.15 -29.47
C SER A 46 -29.09 8.40 -28.24
N ARG A 47 -27.80 8.55 -27.92
CA ARG A 47 -27.17 7.94 -26.74
C ARG A 47 -26.58 9.02 -25.81
N GLU A 48 -26.67 8.76 -24.54
CA GLU A 48 -26.05 9.64 -23.51
C GLU A 48 -24.55 9.50 -23.55
N GLN A 49 -23.87 10.63 -23.56
CA GLN A 49 -22.43 10.79 -23.49
C GLN A 49 -22.11 11.68 -22.30
N GLU A 50 -20.91 11.59 -21.79
CA GLU A 50 -20.44 12.49 -20.73
C GLU A 50 -18.98 12.87 -20.98
N ILE A 51 -18.69 14.16 -20.81
CA ILE A 51 -17.32 14.66 -20.72
C ILE A 51 -17.16 15.33 -19.37
N VAL A 52 -16.03 15.06 -18.72
CA VAL A 52 -15.63 15.69 -17.45
C VAL A 52 -14.31 16.40 -17.69
N ILE A 53 -14.26 17.68 -17.32
CA ILE A 53 -13.04 18.50 -17.35
C ILE A 53 -12.83 19.04 -15.94
N GLY A 54 -11.63 18.90 -15.40
CA GLY A 54 -11.36 19.34 -14.04
C GLY A 54 -9.90 19.68 -13.78
N GLY A 55 -9.68 20.23 -12.60
CA GLY A 55 -8.37 20.53 -12.05
C GLY A 55 -8.30 20.18 -10.57
N ALA A 56 -7.15 19.70 -10.15
CA ALA A 56 -6.90 19.29 -8.77
C ALA A 56 -5.64 19.95 -8.23
N TRP A 57 -5.68 20.28 -6.95
CA TRP A 57 -4.55 20.74 -6.17
C TRP A 57 -4.51 19.97 -4.86
N ASN A 58 -3.33 19.46 -4.53
CA ASN A 58 -3.06 18.77 -3.28
C ASN A 58 -1.80 19.36 -2.65
N LYS A 59 -1.84 19.59 -1.35
CA LYS A 59 -0.67 19.97 -0.55
C LYS A 59 -0.61 19.11 0.70
N SER A 60 0.52 18.42 0.91
CA SER A 60 0.82 17.65 2.11
C SER A 60 2.05 18.24 2.81
N GLU A 61 1.89 18.63 4.07
CA GLU A 61 2.95 19.12 4.95
C GLU A 61 3.26 18.09 6.02
N LEU A 62 4.47 17.55 5.99
CA LEU A 62 4.94 16.63 7.02
C LEU A 62 5.79 17.37 8.04
N LYS A 63 5.34 17.40 9.27
CA LYS A 63 6.05 17.89 10.45
C LYS A 63 6.48 16.70 11.30
N LYS A 64 7.77 16.53 11.45
CA LYS A 64 8.33 15.43 12.25
C LYS A 64 9.27 15.98 13.29
N ASN A 65 8.95 15.74 14.55
CA ASN A 65 9.84 15.96 15.67
C ASN A 65 10.50 14.64 16.04
N ASN A 66 11.80 14.52 15.79
CA ASN A 66 12.55 13.37 16.24
C ASN A 66 12.97 13.60 17.69
N PHE A 67 12.52 12.74 18.59
CA PHE A 67 12.95 12.70 19.97
C PHE A 67 13.98 11.59 20.10
N GLY A 68 15.23 11.99 20.27
CA GLY A 68 16.29 11.04 20.50
C GLY A 68 17.30 10.94 19.37
N GLY A 69 18.52 10.87 19.75
CA GLY A 69 19.60 10.24 19.05
C GLY A 69 19.67 8.79 19.51
N SER A 70 20.59 8.03 18.98
CA SER A 70 20.96 6.74 19.57
C SER A 70 21.30 6.95 21.04
N TYR A 71 20.31 6.79 21.92
CA TYR A 71 20.56 6.81 23.36
C TYR A 71 21.21 5.50 23.76
N TYR A 72 22.44 5.37 23.31
CA TYR A 72 23.37 4.46 23.89
C TYR A 72 24.48 5.27 24.54
N THR A 73 24.23 5.77 25.73
CA THR A 73 25.27 6.24 26.58
C THR A 73 25.89 5.03 27.28
N GLY A 74 27.00 4.61 26.76
CA GLY A 74 28.00 3.81 27.40
C GLY A 74 27.60 2.87 28.54
N GLY A 75 27.58 1.58 28.26
CA GLY A 75 27.99 0.62 29.28
C GLY A 75 26.93 -0.19 29.99
N ASN A 76 25.67 0.13 29.96
CA ASN A 76 24.68 -0.76 30.55
C ASN A 76 24.05 -1.65 29.48
N VAL A 77 24.75 -2.72 29.25
CA VAL A 77 24.22 -3.83 28.51
C VAL A 77 23.14 -4.47 29.35
N LEU A 78 21.91 -4.34 28.89
CA LEU A 78 20.83 -5.11 29.47
C LEU A 78 21.13 -6.59 29.23
N ASN A 79 21.26 -7.36 30.30
CA ASN A 79 21.16 -8.81 30.24
C ASN A 79 19.70 -9.19 29.97
N VAL A 80 19.21 -8.73 28.82
CA VAL A 80 17.84 -9.03 28.42
C VAL A 80 17.89 -10.33 27.65
N ASP A 81 17.21 -11.32 28.15
CA ASP A 81 16.82 -12.44 27.32
C ASP A 81 15.98 -11.85 26.17
N ALA A 82 16.56 -11.89 24.96
CA ALA A 82 15.94 -11.31 23.76
C ALA A 82 14.54 -11.87 23.48
N LEU A 83 14.16 -12.94 24.14
CA LEU A 83 12.85 -13.58 24.05
C LEU A 83 11.85 -13.02 25.06
N ASN A 84 12.26 -12.21 26.01
CA ASN A 84 11.39 -11.64 27.03
C ASN A 84 11.13 -10.14 26.82
N PHE A 85 10.23 -9.80 25.89
CA PHE A 85 9.84 -8.43 25.58
C PHE A 85 9.28 -7.64 26.78
N ASN A 86 8.74 -8.30 27.78
CA ASN A 86 8.20 -7.64 28.98
C ASN A 86 9.32 -7.02 29.83
N ASP A 87 10.48 -7.64 29.89
CA ASP A 87 11.62 -7.11 30.64
C ASP A 87 12.23 -5.87 29.99
N MET A 88 12.17 -5.76 28.66
CA MET A 88 12.61 -4.56 27.95
C MET A 88 11.75 -3.33 28.27
N ASN A 89 10.47 -3.51 28.53
CA ASN A 89 9.57 -2.39 28.85
C ASN A 89 9.76 -1.82 30.24
N THR A 90 10.21 -2.61 31.19
CA THR A 90 10.35 -2.19 32.60
C THR A 90 11.72 -1.59 32.91
N GLN A 91 12.75 -1.92 32.13
CA GLN A 91 14.13 -1.53 32.44
C GLN A 91 14.64 -0.32 31.64
N ILE A 92 13.96 0.09 30.57
CA ILE A 92 14.39 1.21 29.74
C ILE A 92 13.54 2.44 30.06
N VAL A 93 14.01 3.27 30.96
CA VAL A 93 13.51 4.63 31.13
C VAL A 93 14.18 5.50 30.06
N VAL A 94 13.43 5.92 29.07
CA VAL A 94 13.89 6.85 28.06
C VAL A 94 13.67 8.26 28.58
N PRO A 95 14.75 9.03 28.87
CA PRO A 95 14.58 10.46 29.07
C PRO A 95 14.17 11.06 27.73
N ILE A 96 12.94 11.48 27.62
CA ILE A 96 12.42 12.19 26.44
C ILE A 96 12.92 13.63 26.55
N GLU A 97 14.16 13.86 26.18
CA GLU A 97 14.62 15.21 25.96
C GLU A 97 14.12 15.68 24.59
N LYS A 98 13.38 16.77 24.64
CA LYS A 98 12.82 17.44 23.48
C LYS A 98 13.92 18.20 22.75
N ASN A 99 14.73 17.49 22.02
CA ASN A 99 15.91 18.03 21.37
C ASN A 99 15.79 17.87 19.86
N GLN A 100 14.82 18.57 19.21
CA GLN A 100 14.97 18.60 17.76
C GLN A 100 14.09 19.63 17.06
N LYS A 101 14.65 20.30 16.11
CA LYS A 101 13.95 21.08 15.11
C LYS A 101 13.04 20.16 14.31
N GLY A 102 11.77 20.52 14.24
CA GLY A 102 10.84 19.83 13.35
C GLY A 102 11.38 19.85 11.91
N VAL A 103 11.42 18.70 11.27
CA VAL A 103 11.66 18.62 9.83
C VAL A 103 10.33 18.89 9.15
N LEU A 104 10.27 19.93 8.34
CA LEU A 104 9.11 20.23 7.53
C LEU A 104 9.43 19.84 6.09
N ASN A 105 8.64 18.94 5.54
CA ASN A 105 8.67 18.61 4.12
C ASN A 105 7.32 18.99 3.52
N ASN A 106 7.34 19.68 2.41
CA ASN A 106 6.17 20.02 1.61
C ASN A 106 6.13 19.17 0.36
N THR A 107 4.97 18.63 0.06
CA THR A 107 4.70 18.03 -1.25
C THR A 107 3.50 18.75 -1.85
N VAL A 108 3.64 19.28 -3.06
CA VAL A 108 2.56 19.94 -3.79
C VAL A 108 2.33 19.18 -5.09
N GLN A 109 1.09 18.89 -5.39
CA GLN A 109 0.68 18.33 -6.68
C GLN A 109 -0.44 19.15 -7.28
N THR A 110 -0.28 19.54 -8.53
CA THR A 110 -1.33 20.19 -9.33
C THR A 110 -1.61 19.35 -10.55
N ALA A 111 -2.85 19.33 -11.01
CA ALA A 111 -3.20 18.60 -12.22
C ALA A 111 -4.41 19.22 -12.92
N GLY A 112 -4.39 19.08 -14.26
CA GLY A 112 -5.57 19.24 -15.10
C GLY A 112 -5.93 17.91 -15.74
N TYR A 113 -7.21 17.65 -15.93
CA TYR A 113 -7.66 16.41 -16.56
C TYR A 113 -8.90 16.58 -17.41
N ILE A 114 -9.03 15.72 -18.41
CA ILE A 114 -10.21 15.52 -19.19
C ILE A 114 -10.51 14.03 -19.31
N SER A 115 -11.76 13.67 -19.17
CA SER A 115 -12.24 12.30 -19.37
C SER A 115 -13.59 12.28 -20.08
N GLY A 116 -13.90 11.16 -20.71
CA GLY A 116 -15.20 10.96 -21.35
C GLY A 116 -15.68 9.53 -21.22
N LYS A 117 -17.00 9.39 -21.14
CA LYS A 117 -17.73 8.14 -21.23
C LYS A 117 -18.65 8.19 -22.45
N PHE A 118 -18.42 7.29 -23.38
CA PHE A 118 -19.06 7.29 -24.68
C PHE A 118 -19.83 5.98 -24.90
N HIS A 119 -21.15 6.06 -25.15
CA HIS A 119 -21.93 4.95 -25.60
C HIS A 119 -21.85 4.88 -27.14
N ILE A 120 -20.96 4.01 -27.65
CA ILE A 120 -20.71 3.87 -29.09
C ILE A 120 -21.85 3.12 -29.76
N LEU A 121 -22.23 1.98 -29.17
CA LEU A 121 -23.40 1.16 -29.54
C LEU A 121 -24.16 0.82 -28.26
N ASP A 122 -25.35 0.29 -28.35
CA ASP A 122 -26.12 -0.08 -27.16
C ASP A 122 -25.37 -1.04 -26.24
N PRO A 123 -24.68 -2.09 -26.75
CA PRO A 123 -23.87 -2.95 -25.90
C PRO A 123 -22.42 -2.46 -25.69
N LEU A 124 -21.96 -1.39 -26.39
CA LEU A 124 -20.54 -0.99 -26.38
C LEU A 124 -20.34 0.41 -25.83
N LYS A 125 -19.60 0.49 -24.75
CA LYS A 125 -19.21 1.74 -24.09
C LYS A 125 -17.69 1.89 -24.10
N ALA A 126 -17.21 3.11 -24.32
CA ALA A 126 -15.80 3.46 -24.18
C ALA A 126 -15.62 4.49 -23.07
N VAL A 127 -14.53 4.39 -22.33
CA VAL A 127 -14.09 5.38 -21.36
C VAL A 127 -12.67 5.77 -21.74
N ALA A 128 -12.39 7.07 -21.82
CA ALA A 128 -11.05 7.54 -22.13
C ALA A 128 -10.77 8.84 -21.37
N GLY A 129 -9.53 9.05 -20.99
CA GLY A 129 -9.12 10.29 -20.34
C GLY A 129 -7.62 10.45 -20.27
N VAL A 130 -7.24 11.67 -19.95
CA VAL A 130 -5.85 12.04 -19.74
C VAL A 130 -5.76 13.03 -18.58
N ARG A 131 -4.75 12.86 -17.76
CA ARG A 131 -4.37 13.78 -16.68
C ARG A 131 -2.96 14.26 -16.93
N VAL A 132 -2.74 15.56 -16.76
CA VAL A 132 -1.41 16.18 -16.78
C VAL A 132 -1.14 16.71 -15.39
N SER A 133 -0.05 16.28 -14.78
CA SER A 133 0.28 16.57 -13.39
C SER A 133 1.65 17.24 -13.27
N ASN A 134 1.77 18.17 -12.32
CA ASN A 134 3.05 18.65 -11.82
C ASN A 134 3.16 18.20 -10.36
N TRP A 135 4.34 17.77 -9.97
CA TRP A 135 4.63 17.32 -8.62
C TRP A 135 5.94 17.95 -8.13
N GLU A 136 5.91 18.48 -6.92
CA GLU A 136 7.03 19.17 -6.31
C GLU A 136 7.20 18.71 -4.85
N TYR A 137 8.43 18.50 -4.45
CA TYR A 137 8.81 18.18 -3.10
C TYR A 137 9.89 19.13 -2.61
N GLU A 138 9.62 19.78 -1.50
CA GLU A 138 10.52 20.69 -0.82
C GLU A 138 10.83 20.19 0.59
N ALA A 139 12.12 20.02 0.89
CA ALA A 139 12.60 19.82 2.25
C ALA A 139 13.01 21.14 2.86
N VAL A 140 12.71 21.34 4.15
CA VAL A 140 13.06 22.58 4.88
C VAL A 140 14.54 22.89 4.87
N ASP A 141 15.39 21.89 4.86
CA ASP A 141 16.85 22.04 4.77
C ASP A 141 17.34 22.25 3.32
N GLY A 142 16.42 22.33 2.35
CA GLY A 142 16.71 22.45 0.92
C GLY A 142 17.37 21.23 0.30
N LYS A 143 17.63 20.18 1.11
CA LYS A 143 18.24 18.95 0.61
C LYS A 143 17.16 18.00 0.15
N GLY A 144 17.28 17.56 -1.07
CA GLY A 144 16.34 16.61 -1.65
C GLY A 144 15.15 17.24 -2.37
N ASN A 145 15.15 18.57 -2.58
CA ASN A 145 14.17 19.24 -3.42
C ASN A 145 14.18 18.64 -4.82
N ARG A 146 13.01 18.37 -5.34
CA ARG A 146 12.83 17.79 -6.68
C ARG A 146 11.45 18.08 -7.21
N GLU A 147 11.35 18.18 -8.51
CA GLU A 147 10.11 18.44 -9.22
C GLU A 147 10.00 17.55 -10.46
N PHE A 148 8.78 17.19 -10.79
CA PHE A 148 8.43 16.52 -12.04
C PHE A 148 7.28 17.28 -12.67
N LYS A 149 7.43 17.69 -13.93
CA LYS A 149 6.46 18.56 -14.59
C LYS A 149 5.89 17.90 -15.84
N ASN A 150 4.61 18.20 -16.11
CA ASN A 150 3.88 17.75 -17.29
C ASN A 150 3.82 16.23 -17.43
N GLU A 151 3.71 15.53 -16.29
CA GLU A 151 3.55 14.08 -16.26
C GLU A 151 2.18 13.71 -16.83
N ILE A 152 2.17 13.01 -17.95
CA ILE A 152 0.98 12.65 -18.70
C ILE A 152 0.56 11.22 -18.36
N THR A 153 -0.62 11.07 -17.80
CA THR A 153 -1.19 9.76 -17.42
C THR A 153 -2.50 9.50 -18.16
N PRO A 154 -2.46 8.88 -19.35
CA PRO A 154 -3.66 8.48 -20.08
C PRO A 154 -4.27 7.20 -19.52
N TYR A 155 -5.57 7.03 -19.75
CA TYR A 155 -6.28 5.78 -19.56
C TYR A 155 -7.33 5.58 -20.65
N PHE A 156 -7.65 4.31 -20.90
CA PHE A 156 -8.65 3.92 -21.88
C PHE A 156 -9.32 2.62 -21.43
N GLY A 157 -10.60 2.48 -21.70
CA GLY A 157 -11.36 1.25 -21.46
C GLY A 157 -12.47 1.05 -22.49
N LEU A 158 -12.72 -0.21 -22.83
CA LEU A 158 -13.91 -0.63 -23.56
C LEU A 158 -14.70 -1.60 -22.69
N ILE A 159 -16.00 -1.43 -22.67
CA ILE A 159 -16.96 -2.29 -21.97
C ILE A 159 -17.98 -2.76 -22.99
N TYR A 160 -18.16 -4.06 -23.09
CA TYR A 160 -19.13 -4.68 -23.97
C TYR A 160 -20.12 -5.52 -23.14
N ASP A 161 -21.39 -5.14 -23.19
CA ASP A 161 -22.48 -5.88 -22.55
C ASP A 161 -22.79 -7.13 -23.40
N VAL A 162 -22.22 -8.28 -23.00
CA VAL A 162 -22.34 -9.56 -23.70
C VAL A 162 -23.79 -10.09 -23.62
N ALA A 163 -24.44 -9.85 -22.49
CA ALA A 163 -25.84 -10.17 -22.22
C ALA A 163 -26.38 -9.19 -21.17
N ARG A 164 -27.65 -9.30 -20.81
CA ARG A 164 -28.31 -8.41 -19.87
C ARG A 164 -27.52 -8.25 -18.54
N ASP A 165 -27.02 -9.37 -18.01
CA ASP A 165 -26.42 -9.44 -16.69
C ASP A 165 -24.90 -9.72 -16.75
N TYR A 166 -24.28 -9.64 -17.95
CA TYR A 166 -22.86 -9.93 -18.17
C TYR A 166 -22.20 -8.88 -19.05
N SER A 167 -21.07 -8.39 -18.61
CA SER A 167 -20.20 -7.52 -19.39
C SER A 167 -18.76 -8.01 -19.44
N ALA A 168 -18.14 -7.83 -20.60
CA ALA A 168 -16.69 -8.00 -20.77
C ALA A 168 -16.04 -6.62 -20.86
N TYR A 169 -14.81 -6.50 -20.40
CA TYR A 169 -14.06 -5.24 -20.52
C TYR A 169 -12.58 -5.47 -20.79
N VAL A 170 -11.98 -4.47 -21.38
CA VAL A 170 -10.53 -4.32 -21.48
C VAL A 170 -10.16 -2.91 -21.06
N SER A 171 -9.04 -2.73 -20.39
CA SER A 171 -8.58 -1.42 -19.98
C SER A 171 -7.06 -1.28 -20.05
N TYR A 172 -6.64 -0.05 -20.26
CA TYR A 172 -5.28 0.43 -20.16
C TYR A 172 -5.24 1.64 -19.23
N THR A 173 -4.31 1.66 -18.30
CA THR A 173 -4.10 2.79 -17.40
C THR A 173 -2.61 3.02 -17.22
N SER A 174 -2.18 4.27 -17.26
CA SER A 174 -0.83 4.63 -16.86
C SER A 174 -0.85 5.43 -15.55
N ILE A 175 0.23 5.30 -14.80
CA ILE A 175 0.50 6.05 -13.57
C ILE A 175 1.94 6.49 -13.56
N PHE A 176 2.25 7.58 -12.87
CA PHE A 176 3.61 7.92 -12.52
C PHE A 176 3.79 7.91 -10.99
N LYS A 177 4.99 7.55 -10.53
CA LYS A 177 5.36 7.55 -9.12
C LYS A 177 6.68 8.28 -8.95
N PRO A 178 6.71 9.45 -8.30
CA PRO A 178 7.92 10.17 -8.00
C PRO A 178 8.90 9.32 -7.19
N GLN A 179 10.20 9.43 -7.48
CA GLN A 179 11.24 8.73 -6.75
C GLN A 179 12.34 9.68 -6.28
N ASN A 180 13.14 9.24 -5.30
CA ASN A 180 14.18 10.03 -4.65
C ASN A 180 15.59 9.44 -4.81
N ARG A 181 15.76 8.55 -5.78
CA ARG A 181 17.07 7.95 -6.07
C ARG A 181 17.82 8.81 -7.06
N LYS A 182 19.13 8.83 -6.92
CA LYS A 182 20.03 9.64 -7.75
C LYS A 182 20.96 8.74 -8.57
N ASP A 183 21.31 9.21 -9.75
CA ASP A 183 22.37 8.63 -10.56
C ASP A 183 23.76 8.93 -9.97
N VAL A 184 24.80 8.44 -10.62
CA VAL A 184 26.20 8.68 -10.20
C VAL A 184 26.59 10.16 -10.25
N SER A 185 25.94 10.96 -11.06
CA SER A 185 26.17 12.40 -11.21
C SER A 185 25.38 13.27 -10.22
N GLY A 186 24.53 12.64 -9.40
CA GLY A 186 23.71 13.32 -8.39
C GLY A 186 22.37 13.84 -8.90
N ASN A 187 21.99 13.54 -10.16
CA ASN A 187 20.68 13.87 -10.70
C ASN A 187 19.63 12.87 -10.15
N TYR A 188 18.43 13.35 -9.87
CA TYR A 188 17.31 12.47 -9.55
C TYR A 188 16.92 11.68 -10.80
N LEU A 189 16.63 10.39 -10.61
CA LEU A 189 16.05 9.56 -11.66
C LEU A 189 14.64 10.04 -11.98
N ASP A 190 14.23 9.87 -13.25
CA ASP A 190 12.88 10.12 -13.69
C ASP A 190 11.85 9.34 -12.84
N PRO A 191 10.59 9.76 -12.77
CA PRO A 191 9.55 9.00 -12.08
C PRO A 191 9.47 7.57 -12.60
N ILE A 192 9.03 6.67 -11.72
CA ILE A 192 8.64 5.33 -12.16
C ILE A 192 7.34 5.45 -12.95
N ASP A 193 7.37 5.00 -14.19
CA ASP A 193 6.21 4.87 -15.05
C ASP A 193 5.56 3.50 -14.88
N GLY A 194 4.26 3.49 -14.58
CA GLY A 194 3.48 2.27 -14.51
C GLY A 194 2.47 2.19 -15.65
N LYS A 195 2.36 1.02 -16.26
CA LYS A 195 1.34 0.69 -17.28
C LYS A 195 0.59 -0.54 -16.83
N SER A 196 -0.72 -0.45 -16.76
CA SER A 196 -1.60 -1.56 -16.40
C SER A 196 -2.51 -1.90 -17.58
N TYR A 197 -2.52 -3.17 -17.93
CA TYR A 197 -3.42 -3.76 -18.91
C TYR A 197 -4.28 -4.76 -18.16
N GLU A 198 -5.59 -4.67 -18.32
CA GLU A 198 -6.54 -5.57 -17.68
C GLU A 198 -7.62 -5.97 -18.66
N MET A 199 -8.08 -7.22 -18.59
CA MET A 199 -9.30 -7.68 -19.20
C MET A 199 -10.08 -8.55 -18.24
N GLY A 200 -11.40 -8.46 -18.31
CA GLY A 200 -12.22 -9.20 -17.37
C GLY A 200 -13.66 -9.37 -17.83
N LEU A 201 -14.34 -10.18 -17.03
CA LEU A 201 -15.77 -10.44 -17.12
C LEU A 201 -16.43 -10.03 -15.81
N LYS A 202 -17.57 -9.38 -15.89
CA LYS A 202 -18.43 -9.05 -14.75
C LYS A 202 -19.80 -9.68 -14.96
N GLY A 203 -20.37 -10.19 -13.89
CA GLY A 203 -21.72 -10.74 -13.89
C GLY A 203 -22.50 -10.24 -12.68
N GLU A 204 -23.79 -9.98 -12.92
CA GLU A 204 -24.77 -9.64 -11.89
C GLU A 204 -25.74 -10.81 -11.76
N TYR A 205 -26.05 -11.21 -10.52
CA TYR A 205 -26.91 -12.35 -10.20
C TYR A 205 -27.92 -11.93 -9.15
N LEU A 206 -29.02 -12.67 -9.04
CA LEU A 206 -30.05 -12.46 -8.03
C LEU A 206 -30.63 -11.04 -8.07
N ASP A 207 -30.95 -10.55 -9.26
CA ASP A 207 -31.45 -9.18 -9.52
C ASP A 207 -30.48 -8.09 -9.01
N GLY A 208 -29.18 -8.24 -9.29
CA GLY A 208 -28.12 -7.29 -8.93
C GLY A 208 -27.65 -7.37 -7.48
N LYS A 209 -28.18 -8.32 -6.68
CA LYS A 209 -27.80 -8.47 -5.27
C LYS A 209 -26.45 -9.16 -5.08
N LEU A 210 -26.03 -9.98 -6.03
CA LEU A 210 -24.74 -10.67 -6.02
C LEU A 210 -23.96 -10.33 -7.28
N ASN A 211 -22.75 -9.87 -7.12
CA ASN A 211 -21.85 -9.49 -8.19
C ASN A 211 -20.63 -10.40 -8.21
N ALA A 212 -20.15 -10.77 -9.40
CA ALA A 212 -18.91 -11.49 -9.59
C ALA A 212 -18.06 -10.79 -10.65
N ALA A 213 -16.76 -10.74 -10.45
CA ALA A 213 -15.79 -10.21 -11.41
C ALA A 213 -14.57 -11.13 -11.47
N LEU A 214 -14.22 -11.53 -12.68
CA LEU A 214 -12.99 -12.26 -12.98
C LEU A 214 -12.13 -11.40 -13.88
N SER A 215 -10.89 -11.16 -13.52
CA SER A 215 -9.96 -10.41 -14.35
C SER A 215 -8.58 -11.08 -14.45
N ILE A 216 -7.90 -10.79 -15.54
CA ILE A 216 -6.47 -11.03 -15.71
C ILE A 216 -5.80 -9.69 -15.98
N PHE A 217 -4.61 -9.51 -15.41
CA PHE A 217 -3.89 -8.25 -15.52
C PHE A 217 -2.40 -8.45 -15.82
N ARG A 218 -1.82 -7.41 -16.39
CA ARG A 218 -0.38 -7.25 -16.55
C ARG A 218 -0.02 -5.81 -16.20
N ILE A 219 0.88 -5.64 -15.23
CA ILE A 219 1.41 -4.35 -14.80
C ILE A 219 2.90 -4.31 -15.13
N GLU A 220 3.33 -3.28 -15.81
CA GLU A 220 4.73 -3.00 -16.15
C GLU A 220 5.14 -1.73 -15.43
N GLN A 221 6.34 -1.73 -14.85
CA GLN A 221 6.95 -0.56 -14.20
C GLN A 221 8.29 -0.31 -14.83
N ASP A 222 8.45 0.84 -15.46
CA ASP A 222 9.69 1.30 -16.03
C ASP A 222 10.37 2.32 -15.10
N ASN A 223 11.66 2.59 -15.31
CA ASN A 223 12.47 3.52 -14.51
C ASN A 223 12.59 3.13 -13.02
N VAL A 224 12.48 1.84 -12.69
CA VAL A 224 12.68 1.38 -11.31
C VAL A 224 14.16 1.55 -10.95
N ALA A 225 14.42 2.22 -9.81
CA ALA A 225 15.79 2.43 -9.35
C ALA A 225 16.44 1.11 -8.92
N GLU A 226 17.46 0.67 -9.62
CA GLU A 226 18.39 -0.39 -9.21
C GLU A 226 19.70 0.21 -8.74
N GLN A 227 20.25 -0.33 -7.64
CA GLN A 227 21.52 0.14 -7.08
C GLN A 227 22.67 -0.21 -8.02
N LEU A 228 23.54 0.76 -8.26
CA LEU A 228 24.70 0.61 -9.15
C LEU A 228 25.87 -0.03 -8.39
N TYR A 229 26.46 -1.07 -8.98
CA TYR A 229 27.66 -1.74 -8.48
C TYR A 229 28.77 -1.68 -9.53
N ASP A 230 30.01 -1.60 -9.06
CA ASP A 230 31.19 -1.71 -9.93
C ASP A 230 31.46 -3.18 -10.35
N SER A 231 32.47 -3.38 -11.19
CA SER A 231 32.87 -4.72 -11.69
C SER A 231 33.31 -5.69 -10.58
N ASN A 232 33.64 -5.19 -9.39
CA ASN A 232 34.05 -5.98 -8.23
C ASN A 232 32.88 -6.23 -7.27
N GLY A 233 31.65 -5.78 -7.60
CA GLY A 233 30.47 -5.91 -6.76
C GLY A 233 30.41 -4.92 -5.61
N LYS A 234 31.24 -3.85 -5.64
CA LYS A 234 31.20 -2.78 -4.64
C LYS A 234 30.17 -1.73 -5.05
N GLU A 235 29.44 -1.20 -4.06
CA GLU A 235 28.48 -0.11 -4.26
C GLU A 235 29.14 1.13 -4.84
N VAL A 236 28.59 1.65 -5.92
CA VAL A 236 28.99 2.93 -6.50
C VAL A 236 28.26 4.05 -5.75
N LYS A 237 29.00 5.11 -5.45
CA LYS A 237 28.47 6.28 -4.73
C LYS A 237 28.12 7.42 -5.69
N VAL A 238 27.17 8.24 -5.26
CA VAL A 238 26.89 9.52 -5.92
C VAL A 238 28.12 10.41 -5.79
N LYS A 239 28.50 11.09 -6.87
CA LYS A 239 29.62 12.04 -6.88
C LYS A 239 29.13 13.45 -6.52
N ASP A 240 29.94 14.17 -5.76
CA ASP A 240 29.74 15.61 -5.56
C ASP A 240 30.24 16.43 -6.75
N SER A 241 30.10 17.75 -6.68
CA SER A 241 30.57 18.67 -7.73
C SER A 241 32.10 18.64 -8.00
N ASN A 242 32.88 18.07 -7.09
CA ASN A 242 34.32 17.89 -7.21
C ASN A 242 34.70 16.49 -7.70
N GLY A 243 33.72 15.62 -7.95
CA GLY A 243 33.91 14.23 -8.33
C GLY A 243 34.24 13.28 -7.17
N ALA A 244 34.15 13.73 -5.92
CA ALA A 244 34.36 12.88 -4.74
C ALA A 244 33.12 12.07 -4.37
N ASP A 245 33.33 10.90 -3.77
CA ASP A 245 32.22 10.04 -3.33
C ASP A 245 31.47 10.68 -2.15
N THR A 246 30.14 10.78 -2.29
CA THR A 246 29.24 11.11 -1.18
C THR A 246 28.89 9.85 -0.39
N PRO A 247 28.23 9.97 0.79
CA PRO A 247 27.70 8.79 1.50
C PRO A 247 26.54 8.09 0.78
N GLU A 248 25.89 8.76 -0.19
CA GLU A 248 24.72 8.21 -0.89
C GLU A 248 25.12 7.16 -1.93
N ASN A 249 24.37 6.07 -2.04
CA ASN A 249 24.52 5.11 -3.12
C ASN A 249 23.95 5.66 -4.42
N ALA A 250 24.62 5.36 -5.53
CA ALA A 250 24.15 5.67 -6.87
C ALA A 250 23.23 4.57 -7.40
N TYR A 251 22.25 4.98 -8.21
CA TYR A 251 21.27 4.11 -8.83
C TYR A 251 21.21 4.37 -10.34
N PHE A 252 20.65 3.46 -11.07
CA PHE A 252 20.28 3.64 -12.47
C PHE A 252 18.83 3.25 -12.67
N ALA A 253 18.19 3.82 -13.69
CA ALA A 253 16.85 3.45 -14.10
C ALA A 253 16.92 2.09 -14.81
N ALA A 254 16.39 1.05 -14.17
CA ALA A 254 16.35 -0.29 -14.75
C ALA A 254 15.10 -0.45 -15.62
N GLU A 255 15.22 -1.30 -16.65
CA GLU A 255 14.06 -1.87 -17.32
C GLU A 255 13.23 -2.67 -16.31
N GLY A 256 11.98 -2.47 -16.41
CA GLY A 256 10.97 -2.64 -15.42
C GLY A 256 10.71 -3.99 -14.81
N VAL A 257 9.94 -3.87 -13.75
CA VAL A 257 9.28 -4.98 -13.11
C VAL A 257 7.96 -5.29 -13.83
N THR A 258 7.75 -6.55 -14.17
CA THR A 258 6.47 -7.01 -14.71
C THR A 258 5.74 -7.85 -13.67
N SER A 259 4.49 -7.46 -13.36
CA SER A 259 3.55 -8.27 -12.57
C SER A 259 2.42 -8.75 -13.46
N LYS A 260 2.04 -10.01 -13.36
CA LYS A 260 0.89 -10.58 -14.10
C LYS A 260 0.11 -11.51 -13.16
N GLY A 261 -1.20 -11.47 -13.27
CA GLY A 261 -2.02 -12.23 -12.36
C GLY A 261 -3.46 -12.39 -12.80
N VAL A 262 -4.20 -13.04 -11.93
CA VAL A 262 -5.64 -13.27 -12.04
C VAL A 262 -6.29 -12.91 -10.72
N GLU A 263 -7.47 -12.31 -10.80
CA GLU A 263 -8.31 -11.97 -9.66
C GLU A 263 -9.75 -12.45 -9.90
N LEU A 264 -10.35 -12.98 -8.83
CA LEU A 264 -11.77 -13.31 -8.78
C LEU A 264 -12.36 -12.67 -7.53
N ASN A 265 -13.42 -11.89 -7.71
CA ASN A 265 -14.19 -11.27 -6.62
C ASN A 265 -15.66 -11.66 -6.76
N ILE A 266 -16.28 -12.04 -5.64
CA ILE A 266 -17.71 -12.30 -5.53
C ILE A 266 -18.19 -11.58 -4.28
N ASP A 267 -19.17 -10.69 -4.43
CA ASP A 267 -19.67 -9.90 -3.31
C ASP A 267 -21.18 -9.67 -3.43
N GLY A 268 -21.90 -9.78 -2.34
CA GLY A 268 -23.30 -9.45 -2.26
C GLY A 268 -24.14 -10.30 -1.33
N GLU A 269 -25.44 -10.27 -1.58
CA GLU A 269 -26.43 -11.00 -0.80
C GLU A 269 -26.91 -12.25 -1.55
N LEU A 270 -26.78 -13.42 -0.92
CA LEU A 270 -27.30 -14.69 -1.44
C LEU A 270 -28.83 -14.78 -1.26
N ASN A 271 -29.33 -14.18 -0.18
CA ASN A 271 -30.76 -14.01 0.15
C ASN A 271 -30.92 -12.93 1.21
N GLU A 272 -32.12 -12.75 1.76
CA GLU A 272 -32.44 -11.73 2.77
C GLU A 272 -31.58 -11.83 4.04
N ASN A 273 -31.10 -13.02 4.38
CA ASN A 273 -30.38 -13.30 5.60
C ASN A 273 -28.86 -13.47 5.39
N TRP A 274 -28.43 -13.99 4.26
CA TRP A 274 -27.06 -14.37 4.01
C TRP A 274 -26.36 -13.45 3.01
N GLY A 275 -25.19 -13.00 3.39
CA GLY A 275 -24.26 -12.27 2.52
C GLY A 275 -22.92 -12.99 2.43
N LEU A 276 -22.27 -12.85 1.29
CA LEU A 276 -20.97 -13.41 0.96
C LEU A 276 -20.06 -12.32 0.42
N SER A 277 -18.81 -12.31 0.89
CA SER A 277 -17.71 -11.60 0.25
C SER A 277 -16.57 -12.58 0.09
N PHE A 278 -16.13 -12.79 -1.14
CA PHE A 278 -15.02 -13.67 -1.48
C PHE A 278 -14.12 -12.99 -2.49
N GLY A 279 -12.83 -12.95 -2.21
CA GLY A 279 -11.81 -12.44 -3.11
C GLY A 279 -10.63 -13.39 -3.16
N VAL A 280 -10.05 -13.60 -4.33
CA VAL A 280 -8.78 -14.28 -4.49
C VAL A 280 -7.97 -13.59 -5.57
N ALA A 281 -6.70 -13.31 -5.27
CA ALA A 281 -5.72 -12.82 -6.22
C ALA A 281 -4.49 -13.71 -6.24
N ASN A 282 -3.99 -14.01 -7.43
CA ASN A 282 -2.73 -14.68 -7.64
C ASN A 282 -1.91 -13.95 -8.69
N PHE A 283 -0.67 -13.64 -8.39
CA PHE A 283 0.21 -12.97 -9.32
C PHE A 283 1.66 -13.45 -9.25
N ASP A 284 2.38 -13.25 -10.33
CA ASP A 284 3.84 -13.39 -10.43
C ASP A 284 4.43 -12.00 -10.69
N ALA A 285 5.55 -11.67 -10.05
CA ALA A 285 6.25 -10.40 -10.25
C ALA A 285 7.75 -10.66 -10.42
N LYS A 286 8.30 -10.21 -11.54
CA LYS A 286 9.70 -10.43 -11.91
C LYS A 286 10.34 -9.14 -12.39
N ASP A 287 11.64 -8.99 -12.08
CA ASP A 287 12.46 -7.96 -12.67
C ASP A 287 12.80 -8.28 -14.15
N ALA A 288 13.52 -7.39 -14.82
CA ALA A 288 13.94 -7.56 -16.22
C ALA A 288 14.84 -8.78 -16.46
N LYS A 289 15.48 -9.29 -15.41
CA LYS A 289 16.35 -10.49 -15.46
C LYS A 289 15.60 -11.79 -15.18
N GLY A 290 14.27 -11.68 -14.92
CA GLY A 290 13.43 -12.83 -14.60
C GLY A 290 13.54 -13.29 -13.15
N VAL A 291 14.18 -12.52 -12.28
CA VAL A 291 14.30 -12.78 -10.86
C VAL A 291 13.04 -12.33 -10.13
N ASP A 292 12.61 -13.08 -9.11
CA ASP A 292 11.45 -12.73 -8.31
C ASP A 292 11.62 -11.34 -7.67
N TYR A 293 10.71 -10.43 -7.99
CA TYR A 293 10.67 -9.10 -7.42
C TYR A 293 9.71 -9.06 -6.23
N ASN A 294 10.10 -8.36 -5.16
CA ASN A 294 9.29 -8.19 -3.94
C ASN A 294 8.79 -9.52 -3.36
N SER A 295 9.72 -10.45 -3.14
CA SER A 295 9.44 -11.78 -2.56
C SER A 295 8.91 -11.74 -1.12
N THR A 296 8.91 -10.56 -0.49
CA THR A 296 8.30 -10.30 0.82
C THR A 296 6.80 -10.01 0.77
N SER A 297 6.20 -10.08 -0.42
CA SER A 297 4.74 -9.99 -0.61
C SER A 297 4.17 -11.34 -1.02
N SER A 298 3.05 -11.74 -0.41
CA SER A 298 2.34 -12.98 -0.76
C SER A 298 1.88 -12.97 -2.22
N ARG A 299 2.18 -14.01 -2.96
CA ARG A 299 1.80 -14.19 -4.37
C ARG A 299 0.34 -14.59 -4.55
N THR A 300 -0.20 -15.24 -3.55
CA THR A 300 -1.62 -15.58 -3.50
C THR A 300 -2.21 -15.04 -2.21
N THR A 301 -3.28 -14.32 -2.32
CA THR A 301 -4.13 -13.90 -1.21
C THR A 301 -5.55 -14.33 -1.47
N ALA A 302 -6.26 -14.77 -0.44
CA ALA A 302 -7.68 -15.05 -0.54
C ALA A 302 -8.39 -14.65 0.75
N ASP A 303 -9.56 -14.06 0.59
CA ASP A 303 -10.41 -13.59 1.66
C ASP A 303 -11.81 -14.14 1.48
N LEU A 304 -12.36 -14.75 2.51
CA LEU A 304 -13.73 -15.21 2.55
C LEU A 304 -14.40 -14.62 3.79
N PHE A 305 -15.52 -13.98 3.61
CA PHE A 305 -16.37 -13.53 4.70
C PHE A 305 -17.82 -13.90 4.43
N VAL A 306 -18.42 -14.61 5.37
CA VAL A 306 -19.84 -14.97 5.32
C VAL A 306 -20.54 -14.25 6.45
N LYS A 307 -21.64 -13.58 6.13
CA LYS A 307 -22.47 -12.82 7.06
C LYS A 307 -23.87 -13.40 7.11
N TYR A 308 -24.40 -13.53 8.29
CA TYR A 308 -25.81 -13.83 8.55
C TYR A 308 -26.46 -12.66 9.28
N LYS A 309 -27.66 -12.29 8.90
CA LYS A 309 -28.49 -11.29 9.60
C LYS A 309 -29.95 -11.75 9.68
N ASN A 310 -30.59 -11.43 10.78
CA ASN A 310 -32.04 -11.43 10.93
C ASN A 310 -32.49 -10.10 11.57
N GLU A 311 -33.71 -10.01 12.06
CA GLU A 311 -34.23 -8.78 12.65
C GLU A 311 -33.37 -8.23 13.78
N ALA A 312 -32.94 -9.07 14.73
CA ALA A 312 -32.20 -8.68 15.93
C ALA A 312 -30.72 -9.03 15.87
N TRP A 313 -30.34 -10.19 15.34
CA TRP A 313 -28.98 -10.70 15.35
C TRP A 313 -28.29 -10.55 14.00
N TYR A 314 -27.00 -10.26 14.05
CA TYR A 314 -26.13 -10.42 12.89
C TYR A 314 -24.78 -11.03 13.33
N ALA A 315 -24.31 -11.98 12.55
CA ALA A 315 -23.06 -12.70 12.82
C ALA A 315 -22.26 -12.80 11.54
N GLY A 316 -20.96 -12.98 11.65
CA GLY A 316 -20.08 -13.20 10.51
C GLY A 316 -18.85 -13.99 10.90
N ALA A 317 -18.34 -14.70 9.92
CA ALA A 317 -17.06 -15.41 10.01
C ALA A 317 -16.21 -15.15 8.79
N GLY A 318 -14.94 -14.89 9.01
CA GLY A 318 -13.95 -14.60 7.98
C GLY A 318 -12.76 -15.54 8.04
N LEU A 319 -12.20 -15.83 6.87
CA LEU A 319 -10.96 -16.58 6.70
C LEU A 319 -10.08 -15.84 5.70
N ASN A 320 -8.86 -15.49 6.12
CA ASN A 320 -7.85 -14.88 5.27
C ASN A 320 -6.71 -15.87 5.03
N TYR A 321 -6.28 -15.96 3.80
CA TYR A 321 -5.14 -16.76 3.36
C TYR A 321 -4.08 -15.89 2.73
N PHE A 322 -2.83 -16.12 3.10
CA PHE A 322 -1.65 -15.48 2.51
C PHE A 322 -0.61 -16.55 2.21
N SER A 323 -0.18 -16.65 0.97
CA SER A 323 0.89 -17.57 0.60
C SER A 323 2.22 -17.19 1.24
N LYS A 324 3.15 -18.13 1.24
CA LYS A 324 4.50 -17.95 1.76
C LYS A 324 5.19 -16.72 1.18
N ILE A 325 6.04 -16.10 2.00
CA ILE A 325 6.93 -15.01 1.63
C ILE A 325 8.35 -15.33 2.07
N TYR A 326 9.34 -14.71 1.43
CA TYR A 326 10.73 -14.92 1.80
C TYR A 326 11.58 -13.68 1.50
N LYS A 327 12.76 -13.64 2.13
CA LYS A 327 13.80 -12.65 1.87
C LYS A 327 15.18 -13.29 1.98
N GLY A 328 16.13 -12.78 1.18
CA GLY A 328 17.50 -13.28 1.15
C GLY A 328 17.65 -14.57 0.32
N THR A 329 18.87 -15.06 0.26
CA THR A 329 19.28 -16.24 -0.52
C THR A 329 20.22 -17.14 0.29
N GLY A 330 20.27 -18.41 -0.04
CA GLY A 330 21.17 -19.36 0.62
C GLY A 330 21.02 -19.37 2.13
N ALA A 331 22.13 -19.26 2.87
CA ALA A 331 22.13 -19.31 4.32
C ALA A 331 21.49 -18.07 5.01
N THR A 332 21.30 -16.98 4.29
CA THR A 332 20.66 -15.76 4.83
C THR A 332 19.15 -15.71 4.52
N ARG A 333 18.61 -16.75 3.90
CA ARG A 333 17.20 -16.79 3.54
C ARG A 333 16.34 -16.97 4.79
N VAL A 334 15.35 -16.10 4.91
CA VAL A 334 14.30 -16.15 5.93
C VAL A 334 12.96 -16.34 5.23
N ASP A 335 12.18 -17.30 5.69
CA ASP A 335 10.89 -17.67 5.11
C ASP A 335 9.78 -17.52 6.17
N ARG A 336 8.62 -16.99 5.77
CA ARG A 336 7.35 -17.20 6.44
C ARG A 336 6.50 -18.12 5.57
N GLY A 337 6.10 -19.26 6.11
CA GLY A 337 5.19 -20.19 5.43
C GLY A 337 3.80 -19.59 5.16
N ASP A 338 2.90 -20.42 4.64
CA ASP A 338 1.51 -20.03 4.40
C ASP A 338 0.81 -19.64 5.69
N LEU A 339 -0.01 -18.59 5.63
CA LEU A 339 -0.70 -18.02 6.76
C LEU A 339 -2.22 -18.08 6.53
N TYR A 340 -2.93 -18.60 7.52
CA TYR A 340 -4.39 -18.60 7.60
C TYR A 340 -4.80 -17.90 8.88
N LEU A 341 -5.69 -16.92 8.79
CA LEU A 341 -6.25 -16.18 9.93
C LEU A 341 -7.77 -16.23 9.87
N ALA A 342 -8.38 -16.59 10.99
CA ALA A 342 -9.83 -16.60 11.12
C ALA A 342 -10.30 -15.45 12.01
N ASN A 343 -11.43 -14.86 11.64
CA ASN A 343 -12.05 -13.75 12.34
C ASN A 343 -13.54 -14.05 12.53
N ALA A 344 -14.15 -13.49 13.57
CA ALA A 344 -15.58 -13.65 13.81
C ALA A 344 -16.17 -12.34 14.32
N MET A 345 -17.44 -12.13 14.01
CA MET A 345 -18.22 -11.05 14.59
C MET A 345 -19.60 -11.54 15.04
N LEU A 346 -20.14 -10.91 16.07
CA LEU A 346 -21.49 -11.12 16.54
C LEU A 346 -22.07 -9.79 17.00
N GLY A 347 -23.23 -9.45 16.50
CA GLY A 347 -23.92 -8.23 16.88
C GLY A 347 -25.39 -8.43 17.20
N TYR A 348 -25.93 -7.50 17.98
CA TYR A 348 -27.31 -7.50 18.40
C TYR A 348 -27.91 -6.09 18.34
N LYS A 349 -29.09 -5.98 17.75
CA LYS A 349 -29.91 -4.76 17.71
C LYS A 349 -30.94 -4.84 18.81
N PHE A 350 -30.82 -3.98 19.82
CA PHE A 350 -31.77 -3.89 20.93
C PHE A 350 -33.05 -3.20 20.47
N ASP A 351 -32.89 -2.17 19.66
CA ASP A 351 -33.94 -1.40 19.03
C ASP A 351 -33.45 -0.72 17.76
N PRO A 352 -34.27 0.04 16.99
CA PRO A 352 -33.82 0.72 15.77
C PRO A 352 -32.65 1.69 15.93
N ASN A 353 -32.46 2.19 17.15
CA ASN A 353 -31.46 3.23 17.44
C ASN A 353 -30.22 2.69 18.13
N PHE A 354 -30.31 1.53 18.82
CA PHE A 354 -29.22 1.01 19.63
C PHE A 354 -28.83 -0.42 19.25
N SER A 355 -27.53 -0.60 18.96
CA SER A 355 -26.95 -1.91 18.68
C SER A 355 -25.56 -2.07 19.29
N THR A 356 -25.14 -3.30 19.48
CA THR A 356 -23.78 -3.66 19.91
C THR A 356 -23.16 -4.67 18.95
N GLN A 357 -21.83 -4.66 18.85
CA GLN A 357 -21.08 -5.62 18.02
C GLN A 357 -19.78 -6.00 18.70
N LEU A 358 -19.55 -7.29 18.84
CA LEU A 358 -18.26 -7.89 19.21
C LEU A 358 -17.55 -8.37 17.97
N ASN A 359 -16.31 -7.93 17.78
CA ASN A 359 -15.40 -8.43 16.76
C ASN A 359 -14.25 -9.17 17.45
N VAL A 360 -13.86 -10.33 16.94
CA VAL A 360 -12.70 -11.10 17.37
C VAL A 360 -11.80 -11.35 16.17
N ASN A 361 -10.61 -10.78 16.19
CA ASN A 361 -9.60 -11.01 15.17
C ASN A 361 -8.60 -12.07 15.64
N ASN A 362 -8.01 -12.78 14.68
CA ASN A 362 -7.12 -13.89 14.94
C ASN A 362 -7.72 -14.88 15.97
N LEU A 363 -8.91 -15.39 15.64
CA LEU A 363 -9.76 -16.19 16.54
C LEU A 363 -9.03 -17.34 17.25
N PHE A 364 -8.07 -17.95 16.57
CA PHE A 364 -7.30 -19.10 17.07
C PHE A 364 -5.97 -18.70 17.74
N ASP A 365 -5.73 -17.39 17.95
CA ASP A 365 -4.50 -16.85 18.55
C ASP A 365 -3.22 -17.39 17.88
N LYS A 366 -3.25 -17.44 16.55
CA LYS A 366 -2.10 -17.91 15.76
C LYS A 366 -0.95 -16.90 15.90
N LYS A 367 0.22 -17.40 16.31
CA LYS A 367 1.46 -16.62 16.31
C LYS A 367 2.11 -16.70 14.94
N TYR A 368 2.39 -15.54 14.36
CA TYR A 368 2.93 -15.44 13.01
C TYR A 368 3.76 -14.18 12.81
N TYR A 369 4.57 -14.19 11.79
CA TYR A 369 5.22 -12.98 11.31
C TYR A 369 4.36 -12.37 10.20
N ASP A 370 3.98 -11.11 10.37
CA ASP A 370 3.20 -10.37 9.39
C ASP A 370 4.07 -9.92 8.22
N GLY A 371 5.32 -9.55 8.49
CA GLY A 371 6.27 -9.09 7.48
C GLY A 371 7.71 -9.48 7.76
N ILE A 372 8.52 -9.42 6.70
CA ILE A 372 9.97 -9.59 6.75
C ILE A 372 10.60 -8.26 6.32
N GLY A 373 11.13 -7.52 7.27
CA GLY A 373 11.85 -6.26 7.06
C GLY A 373 13.29 -6.47 6.56
N SER A 374 14.11 -5.39 6.55
CA SER A 374 15.53 -5.48 6.18
C SER A 374 16.32 -6.34 7.15
N ASP A 375 16.12 -6.11 8.45
CA ASP A 375 16.91 -6.71 9.52
C ASP A 375 16.04 -7.27 10.64
N SER A 376 14.74 -7.40 10.40
CA SER A 376 13.78 -7.82 11.42
C SER A 376 12.58 -8.52 10.84
N MET A 377 11.94 -9.36 11.63
CA MET A 377 10.63 -9.91 11.37
C MET A 377 9.61 -9.17 12.24
N ILE A 378 8.49 -8.80 11.64
CA ILE A 378 7.42 -8.08 12.31
C ILE A 378 6.40 -9.10 12.80
N TRP A 379 6.16 -9.15 14.11
CA TRP A 379 5.11 -10.01 14.66
C TRP A 379 3.73 -9.52 14.25
N GLY A 380 2.89 -10.47 13.87
CA GLY A 380 1.48 -10.21 13.63
C GLY A 380 0.72 -10.00 14.93
N GLU A 381 -0.45 -9.38 14.81
CA GLU A 381 -1.31 -9.12 15.96
C GLU A 381 -1.80 -10.43 16.62
N PRO A 382 -1.74 -10.52 17.96
CA PRO A 382 -2.34 -11.63 18.68
C PRO A 382 -3.87 -11.56 18.56
N ARG A 383 -4.56 -12.59 19.05
CA ARG A 383 -6.02 -12.54 19.18
C ARG A 383 -6.41 -11.29 19.96
N ASN A 384 -7.30 -10.52 19.38
CA ASN A 384 -7.86 -9.33 20.03
C ASN A 384 -9.37 -9.30 19.84
N ALA A 385 -10.05 -8.62 20.76
CA ALA A 385 -11.49 -8.46 20.72
C ALA A 385 -11.86 -7.00 20.92
N THR A 386 -12.82 -6.51 20.12
CA THR A 386 -13.34 -5.15 20.21
C THR A 386 -14.85 -5.20 20.38
N LEU A 387 -15.35 -4.59 21.43
CA LEU A 387 -16.79 -4.39 21.64
C LEU A 387 -17.16 -2.95 21.27
N SER A 388 -18.10 -2.80 20.35
CA SER A 388 -18.59 -1.51 19.86
C SER A 388 -20.05 -1.32 20.21
N PHE A 389 -20.41 -0.08 20.53
CA PHE A 389 -21.79 0.35 20.76
C PHE A 389 -22.14 1.43 19.72
N HIS A 390 -23.28 1.28 19.06
CA HIS A 390 -23.78 2.22 18.06
C HIS A 390 -25.13 2.76 18.50
N TYR A 391 -25.22 4.08 18.55
CA TYR A 391 -26.47 4.77 18.85
C TYR A 391 -26.76 5.84 17.78
N LYS A 392 -28.00 5.84 17.28
CA LYS A 392 -28.49 6.86 16.33
C LYS A 392 -29.39 7.84 17.08
N PHE A 393 -29.09 9.10 16.97
CA PHE A 393 -29.90 10.21 17.52
C PHE A 393 -31.06 10.55 16.59
#